data_2609a646866affd03a22bcba31881001
#
_entry.id   2609a646866affd03a22bcba31881001
#
_cell.length_a   1.000
_cell.length_b   1.000
_cell.length_c   1.000
_cell.angle_alpha   90.00
_cell.angle_beta   90.00
_cell.angle_gamma   90.00
#
_symmetry.space_group_name_H-M   'P 1'
#
loop_
_entity.id
_entity.type
_entity.pdbx_description
1 polymer ?
#
loop_
_entity_poly.entity_id
_entity_poly.type
_entity_poly.pdbx_seq_one_letter_code
_entity_poly.pdbx_strand_id
1 'polypeptide(L)'
;NNFKMSTQVLKSPMLVTSPGAEYMASQGCFQMPLTIGRHVFPSDLIILESQGLDVILGMDWLSKYEGNIECASKSILLTTPEGRRIKYVSRHMPKRTQVNSLSGVVQEEVPVVKDYPDVFPEELPGMPPDRDIEFLIELLPGTGPISKRPYRMPAKDLEEIKKQIKELLDKGYIRPSSSPWGSPVLLVEKKDGSLRMVVDYRGLNEVTIKNKYPLPMINDLFDRLQGAKVFSKIDLRSGYHQLKIREQDIPKTAFTTRYGLYEYTVMSFGLTNAPAYFMNLMNKVFMEFLDKFVVVFIDDILIFSKDEEEHEEHLRLVLEKLREHQLYAKFSKCEFWLKEVGFLGHVISGEGIAVGPAKV
;
A
#
# COMPACT_ATOMS: atom_id res chain seq x y z
N ASN A 1 -10.13 2.97 -33.86
CA ASN A 1 -10.75 3.90 -34.84
C ASN A 1 -9.73 5.00 -35.13
N ASN A 2 -9.13 4.93 -36.34
CA ASN A 2 -8.21 5.96 -36.84
C ASN A 2 -8.99 7.25 -37.11
N PHE A 3 -8.99 8.20 -36.16
CA PHE A 3 -9.34 9.58 -36.46
C PHE A 3 -8.19 10.21 -37.24
N LYS A 4 -8.46 10.67 -38.49
CA LYS A 4 -7.54 11.57 -39.21
C LYS A 4 -7.55 12.91 -38.49
N MET A 5 -6.64 13.12 -37.55
CA MET A 5 -6.44 14.42 -36.91
C MET A 5 -5.52 15.26 -37.80
N SER A 6 -5.87 16.52 -38.03
CA SER A 6 -4.94 17.48 -38.60
C SER A 6 -4.01 17.98 -37.51
N THR A 7 -2.79 17.47 -37.52
CA THR A 7 -1.75 17.89 -36.58
C THR A 7 -0.99 19.09 -37.11
N GLN A 8 -0.62 19.99 -36.25
CA GLN A 8 0.24 21.17 -36.57
C GLN A 8 1.50 21.10 -35.72
N VAL A 9 2.62 21.50 -36.31
CA VAL A 9 3.87 21.60 -35.59
C VAL A 9 3.82 22.82 -34.67
N LEU A 10 4.20 22.66 -33.44
CA LEU A 10 4.28 23.76 -32.47
C LEU A 10 5.41 24.73 -32.85
N LYS A 11 5.19 26.02 -32.69
CA LYS A 11 6.21 27.05 -32.95
C LYS A 11 7.49 26.87 -32.12
N SER A 12 7.37 26.28 -30.95
CA SER A 12 8.48 25.85 -30.09
C SER A 12 8.12 24.52 -29.45
N PRO A 13 9.03 23.55 -29.40
CA PRO A 13 8.82 22.34 -28.67
C PRO A 13 8.55 22.64 -27.18
N MET A 14 7.60 21.93 -26.59
CA MET A 14 7.25 22.07 -25.18
C MET A 14 7.76 20.84 -24.40
N LEU A 15 8.45 21.09 -23.29
CA LEU A 15 8.78 20.05 -22.32
C LEU A 15 7.59 19.87 -21.39
N VAL A 16 6.99 18.69 -21.42
CA VAL A 16 5.89 18.29 -20.52
C VAL A 16 6.46 17.34 -19.50
N THR A 17 6.55 17.79 -18.26
CA THR A 17 7.05 16.98 -17.14
C THR A 17 5.88 16.33 -16.43
N SER A 18 5.93 15.01 -16.32
CA SER A 18 5.02 14.24 -15.47
C SER A 18 5.83 13.50 -14.39
N PRO A 19 5.22 13.07 -13.28
CA PRO A 19 5.92 12.26 -12.30
C PRO A 19 6.49 10.99 -12.96
N GLY A 20 7.82 10.92 -13.11
CA GLY A 20 8.52 9.76 -13.68
C GLY A 20 8.88 9.84 -15.17
N ALA A 21 8.47 10.88 -15.91
CA ALA A 21 8.86 11.02 -17.32
C ALA A 21 8.80 12.48 -17.80
N GLU A 22 9.73 12.82 -18.69
CA GLU A 22 9.73 14.08 -19.44
C GLU A 22 9.46 13.78 -20.91
N TYR A 23 8.49 14.48 -21.49
CA TYR A 23 8.10 14.31 -22.88
C TYR A 23 8.35 15.60 -23.65
N MET A 24 9.06 15.51 -24.79
CA MET A 24 9.18 16.63 -25.73
C MET A 24 8.02 16.59 -26.70
N ALA A 25 7.09 17.52 -26.54
CA ALA A 25 5.96 17.69 -27.43
C ALA A 25 6.30 18.67 -28.56
N SER A 26 6.24 18.20 -29.79
CA SER A 26 6.48 19.00 -30.99
C SER A 26 5.23 19.22 -31.86
N GLN A 27 4.14 18.55 -31.57
CA GLN A 27 2.90 18.59 -32.34
C GLN A 27 1.67 18.82 -31.44
N GLY A 28 0.66 19.47 -32.01
CA GLY A 28 -0.62 19.72 -31.35
C GLY A 28 -1.79 19.68 -32.32
N CYS A 29 -2.98 19.55 -31.78
CA CYS A 29 -4.26 19.68 -32.47
C CYS A 29 -5.04 20.82 -31.83
N PHE A 30 -5.41 21.82 -32.61
CA PHE A 30 -6.09 23.01 -32.13
C PHE A 30 -7.57 23.00 -32.49
N GLN A 31 -8.39 23.58 -31.62
CA GLN A 31 -9.86 23.67 -31.75
C GLN A 31 -10.54 22.30 -31.96
N MET A 32 -9.96 21.24 -31.38
CA MET A 32 -10.52 19.89 -31.46
C MET A 32 -11.87 19.82 -30.74
N PRO A 33 -12.91 19.26 -31.37
CA PRO A 33 -14.23 19.13 -30.72
C PRO A 33 -14.20 17.98 -29.71
N LEU A 34 -13.92 18.30 -28.45
CA LEU A 34 -14.00 17.32 -27.36
C LEU A 34 -15.46 17.19 -26.92
N THR A 35 -16.04 16.02 -27.05
CA THR A 35 -17.44 15.78 -26.68
C THR A 35 -17.53 15.17 -25.28
N ILE A 36 -18.19 15.87 -24.35
CA ILE A 36 -18.50 15.37 -23.02
C ILE A 36 -20.02 15.26 -22.86
N GLY A 37 -20.52 14.05 -22.77
CA GLY A 37 -21.96 13.78 -22.83
C GLY A 37 -22.56 14.13 -24.20
N ARG A 38 -23.34 15.22 -24.27
CA ARG A 38 -23.95 15.73 -25.52
C ARG A 38 -23.42 17.11 -25.93
N HIS A 39 -22.43 17.62 -25.21
CA HIS A 39 -21.90 18.95 -25.40
C HIS A 39 -20.47 18.92 -25.96
N VAL A 40 -20.18 19.83 -26.85
CA VAL A 40 -18.88 19.95 -27.51
C VAL A 40 -18.08 21.08 -26.89
N PHE A 41 -16.84 20.79 -26.53
CA PHE A 41 -15.89 21.71 -25.95
C PHE A 41 -14.68 21.88 -26.90
N PRO A 42 -14.56 22.99 -27.63
CA PRO A 42 -13.38 23.23 -28.46
C PRO A 42 -12.11 23.28 -27.61
N SER A 43 -11.18 22.36 -27.88
CA SER A 43 -10.01 22.11 -27.05
C SER A 43 -8.74 22.13 -27.88
N ASP A 44 -7.69 22.74 -27.34
CA ASP A 44 -6.35 22.70 -27.87
C ASP A 44 -5.58 21.58 -27.16
N LEU A 45 -5.12 20.59 -27.91
CA LEU A 45 -4.49 19.39 -27.36
C LEU A 45 -3.06 19.27 -27.86
N ILE A 46 -2.15 18.94 -26.98
CA ILE A 46 -0.76 18.63 -27.29
C ILE A 46 -0.62 17.13 -27.41
N ILE A 47 0.06 16.67 -28.45
CA ILE A 47 0.27 15.24 -28.69
C ILE A 47 1.46 14.78 -27.87
N LEU A 48 1.21 13.80 -26.99
CA LEU A 48 2.22 13.14 -26.17
C LEU A 48 2.22 11.64 -26.50
N GLU A 49 3.39 11.03 -26.60
CA GLU A 49 3.56 9.59 -26.66
C GLU A 49 3.45 9.00 -25.25
N SER A 50 2.21 8.89 -24.74
CA SER A 50 1.92 8.34 -23.43
C SER A 50 1.07 7.09 -23.58
N GLN A 51 1.40 6.03 -22.82
CA GLN A 51 0.61 4.79 -22.81
C GLN A 51 -0.47 4.87 -21.71
N GLY A 52 -1.65 4.35 -22.03
CA GLY A 52 -2.73 4.13 -21.06
C GLY A 52 -3.68 5.30 -20.79
N LEU A 53 -3.46 6.48 -21.37
CA LEU A 53 -4.36 7.64 -21.26
C LEU A 53 -4.71 8.18 -22.64
N ASP A 54 -6.00 8.33 -22.94
CA ASP A 54 -6.44 8.87 -24.23
C ASP A 54 -6.35 10.38 -24.28
N VAL A 55 -6.73 11.08 -23.19
CA VAL A 55 -6.71 12.55 -23.07
C VAL A 55 -6.51 12.96 -21.61
N ILE A 56 -5.65 13.94 -21.38
CA ILE A 56 -5.47 14.61 -20.08
C ILE A 56 -5.96 16.05 -20.23
N LEU A 57 -6.90 16.46 -19.39
CA LEU A 57 -7.39 17.83 -19.34
C LEU A 57 -6.76 18.56 -18.15
N GLY A 58 -5.92 19.53 -18.42
CA GLY A 58 -5.20 20.30 -17.41
C GLY A 58 -6.03 21.41 -16.76
N MET A 59 -5.42 22.11 -15.82
CA MET A 59 -6.07 23.22 -15.08
C MET A 59 -6.41 24.40 -15.99
N ASP A 60 -5.66 24.61 -17.05
CA ASP A 60 -5.93 25.60 -18.09
C ASP A 60 -7.28 25.33 -18.80
N TRP A 61 -7.51 24.08 -19.19
CA TRP A 61 -8.77 23.66 -19.80
C TRP A 61 -9.93 23.73 -18.81
N LEU A 62 -9.71 23.27 -17.57
CA LEU A 62 -10.72 23.35 -16.51
C LEU A 62 -11.10 24.79 -16.19
N SER A 63 -10.11 25.69 -16.11
CA SER A 63 -10.35 27.10 -15.87
C SER A 63 -11.12 27.76 -17.01
N LYS A 64 -10.81 27.41 -18.27
CA LYS A 64 -11.52 27.92 -19.44
C LYS A 64 -13.02 27.61 -19.43
N TYR A 65 -13.39 26.46 -18.89
CA TYR A 65 -14.79 25.99 -18.84
C TYR A 65 -15.38 26.01 -17.42
N GLU A 66 -14.81 26.81 -16.53
CA GLU A 66 -15.25 26.98 -15.13
C GLU A 66 -15.45 25.63 -14.42
N GLY A 67 -14.54 24.68 -14.65
CA GLY A 67 -14.60 23.33 -14.15
C GLY A 67 -14.54 23.25 -12.62
N ASN A 68 -15.56 22.69 -12.00
CA ASN A 68 -15.59 22.40 -10.57
C ASN A 68 -15.72 20.89 -10.37
N ILE A 69 -14.68 20.29 -9.78
CA ILE A 69 -14.60 18.85 -9.55
C ILE A 69 -15.13 18.55 -8.15
N GLU A 70 -16.19 17.77 -8.08
CA GLU A 70 -16.81 17.30 -6.85
C GLU A 70 -16.40 15.84 -6.60
N CYS A 71 -15.31 15.66 -5.86
CA CYS A 71 -14.68 14.35 -5.68
C CYS A 71 -15.59 13.34 -4.99
N ALA A 72 -16.41 13.78 -4.04
CA ALA A 72 -17.31 12.90 -3.28
C ALA A 72 -18.39 12.27 -4.17
N SER A 73 -18.95 13.03 -5.12
CA SER A 73 -19.96 12.54 -6.07
C SER A 73 -19.38 12.05 -7.40
N LYS A 74 -18.05 12.06 -7.55
CA LYS A 74 -17.33 11.72 -8.80
C LYS A 74 -17.93 12.45 -10.01
N SER A 75 -18.21 13.72 -9.83
CA SER A 75 -18.83 14.55 -10.85
C SER A 75 -18.00 15.81 -11.14
N ILE A 76 -18.16 16.32 -12.35
CA ILE A 76 -17.60 17.60 -12.74
C ILE A 76 -18.74 18.51 -13.22
N LEU A 77 -18.73 19.74 -12.73
CA LEU A 77 -19.55 20.83 -13.25
C LEU A 77 -18.72 21.59 -14.26
N LEU A 78 -19.25 21.82 -15.44
CA LEU A 78 -18.60 22.56 -16.53
C LEU A 78 -19.58 23.61 -17.09
N THR A 79 -19.04 24.71 -17.51
CA THR A 79 -19.78 25.73 -18.27
C THR A 79 -19.52 25.51 -19.76
N THR A 80 -20.56 25.25 -20.53
CA THR A 80 -20.44 25.04 -22.00
C THR A 80 -20.06 26.36 -22.70
N PRO A 81 -19.55 26.31 -23.95
CA PRO A 81 -19.25 27.53 -24.71
C PRO A 81 -20.46 28.49 -24.86
N GLU A 82 -21.68 27.95 -24.76
CA GLU A 82 -22.94 28.74 -24.80
C GLU A 82 -23.34 29.27 -23.42
N GLY A 83 -22.51 29.13 -22.39
CA GLY A 83 -22.74 29.64 -21.04
C GLY A 83 -23.71 28.80 -20.17
N ARG A 84 -24.00 27.54 -20.56
CA ARG A 84 -24.86 26.65 -19.75
C ARG A 84 -24.02 25.81 -18.80
N ARG A 85 -24.43 25.76 -17.54
CA ARG A 85 -23.83 24.83 -16.56
C ARG A 85 -24.36 23.43 -16.74
N ILE A 86 -23.46 22.47 -16.91
CA ILE A 86 -23.76 21.04 -17.01
C ILE A 86 -23.03 20.27 -15.91
N LYS A 87 -23.70 19.26 -15.37
CA LYS A 87 -23.08 18.32 -14.44
C LYS A 87 -22.85 16.99 -15.18
N TYR A 88 -21.60 16.59 -15.31
CA TYR A 88 -21.23 15.29 -15.81
C TYR A 88 -20.90 14.37 -14.62
N VAL A 89 -21.59 13.24 -14.54
CA VAL A 89 -21.32 12.19 -13.54
C VAL A 89 -20.76 11.00 -14.29
N SER A 90 -19.61 10.52 -13.90
CA SER A 90 -19.04 9.31 -14.50
C SER A 90 -19.99 8.13 -14.27
N ARG A 91 -20.68 7.67 -15.32
CA ARG A 91 -21.55 6.48 -15.28
C ARG A 91 -20.78 5.18 -15.44
N HIS A 92 -19.52 5.25 -15.80
CA HIS A 92 -18.65 4.10 -15.73
C HIS A 92 -18.23 3.95 -14.27
N MET A 93 -18.86 2.97 -13.60
CA MET A 93 -18.05 2.18 -12.68
C MET A 93 -17.08 1.41 -13.58
N PRO A 94 -15.79 1.70 -13.63
CA PRO A 94 -14.85 0.70 -14.04
C PRO A 94 -15.09 -0.45 -13.06
N LYS A 95 -15.28 -1.68 -13.55
CA LYS A 95 -14.90 -2.85 -12.77
C LYS A 95 -13.64 -2.42 -12.05
N ARG A 96 -13.65 -2.39 -10.70
CA ARG A 96 -12.57 -2.01 -9.81
C ARG A 96 -11.18 -2.04 -10.48
N THR A 97 -10.92 -1.09 -11.33
CA THR A 97 -9.56 -0.73 -11.67
C THR A 97 -9.16 0.18 -10.53
N GLN A 98 -8.39 -0.33 -9.60
CA GLN A 98 -7.69 0.50 -8.64
C GLN A 98 -7.12 1.67 -9.41
N VAL A 99 -7.35 2.89 -8.92
CA VAL A 99 -6.52 4.01 -9.31
C VAL A 99 -5.16 3.67 -8.71
N ASN A 100 -4.39 2.92 -9.47
CA ASN A 100 -2.99 2.73 -9.19
C ASN A 100 -2.35 4.11 -9.22
N SER A 101 -1.60 4.42 -8.17
CA SER A 101 -0.52 5.37 -8.29
C SER A 101 0.12 5.23 -9.67
N LEU A 102 0.51 6.32 -10.29
CA LEU A 102 1.05 6.54 -11.63
C LEU A 102 2.16 5.59 -12.14
N SER A 103 2.14 4.32 -11.79
CA SER A 103 2.90 3.24 -12.40
C SER A 103 1.90 2.20 -12.91
N GLY A 104 1.50 2.33 -14.17
CA GLY A 104 0.76 1.31 -14.90
C GLY A 104 1.62 0.08 -15.23
N VAL A 105 2.50 -0.30 -14.33
CA VAL A 105 3.33 -1.50 -14.47
C VAL A 105 2.47 -2.67 -14.00
N VAL A 106 2.08 -3.52 -14.94
CA VAL A 106 1.40 -4.79 -14.64
C VAL A 106 2.47 -5.77 -14.14
N GLN A 107 2.15 -6.57 -13.12
CA GLN A 107 3.08 -7.56 -12.57
C GLN A 107 3.71 -8.46 -13.64
N GLU A 108 2.94 -8.81 -14.66
CA GLU A 108 3.36 -9.64 -15.80
C GLU A 108 4.44 -8.98 -16.69
N GLU A 109 4.67 -7.68 -16.56
CA GLU A 109 5.65 -6.92 -17.33
C GLU A 109 6.95 -6.66 -16.55
N VAL A 110 6.96 -6.85 -15.22
CA VAL A 110 8.14 -6.58 -14.40
C VAL A 110 9.14 -7.73 -14.50
N PRO A 111 10.37 -7.49 -14.98
CA PRO A 111 11.40 -8.53 -15.04
C PRO A 111 11.58 -9.23 -13.68
N VAL A 112 11.78 -10.54 -13.69
CA VAL A 112 11.84 -11.43 -12.53
C VAL A 112 10.50 -11.59 -11.81
N VAL A 113 9.83 -10.50 -11.45
CA VAL A 113 8.58 -10.53 -10.65
C VAL A 113 7.46 -11.30 -11.33
N LYS A 114 7.39 -11.25 -12.66
CA LYS A 114 6.42 -12.00 -13.48
C LYS A 114 6.47 -13.52 -13.28
N ASP A 115 7.62 -14.04 -12.84
CA ASP A 115 7.85 -15.48 -12.63
C ASP A 115 7.38 -15.94 -11.23
N TYR A 116 6.91 -14.98 -10.39
CA TYR A 116 6.49 -15.21 -9.00
C TYR A 116 5.06 -14.70 -8.70
N PRO A 117 4.04 -15.02 -9.51
CA PRO A 117 2.68 -14.53 -9.29
C PRO A 117 2.09 -15.02 -7.95
N ASP A 118 2.53 -16.16 -7.48
CA ASP A 118 2.13 -16.78 -6.22
C ASP A 118 2.62 -16.01 -4.98
N VAL A 119 3.68 -15.22 -5.08
CA VAL A 119 4.17 -14.33 -4.00
C VAL A 119 3.30 -13.09 -3.84
N PHE A 120 2.55 -12.71 -4.90
CA PHE A 120 1.74 -11.49 -4.94
C PHE A 120 0.24 -11.75 -5.13
N PRO A 121 -0.39 -12.60 -4.33
CA PRO A 121 -1.82 -12.88 -4.48
C PRO A 121 -2.64 -11.61 -4.20
N GLU A 122 -3.85 -11.50 -4.79
CA GLU A 122 -4.76 -10.39 -4.49
C GLU A 122 -5.23 -10.38 -3.03
N GLU A 123 -5.38 -11.56 -2.44
CA GLU A 123 -5.69 -11.77 -1.01
C GLU A 123 -4.79 -12.85 -0.43
N LEU A 124 -4.56 -12.78 0.89
CA LEU A 124 -3.83 -13.86 1.57
C LEU A 124 -4.61 -15.18 1.43
N PRO A 125 -3.95 -16.30 1.12
CA PRO A 125 -4.61 -17.58 0.80
C PRO A 125 -5.23 -18.28 2.01
N GLY A 126 -5.27 -17.64 3.17
CA GLY A 126 -5.84 -18.18 4.41
C GLY A 126 -4.86 -18.14 5.58
N MET A 127 -4.97 -19.11 6.47
CA MET A 127 -4.11 -19.21 7.65
C MET A 127 -2.63 -19.40 7.27
N PRO A 128 -1.70 -18.71 7.93
CA PRO A 128 -0.29 -18.91 7.71
C PRO A 128 0.15 -20.32 8.09
N PRO A 129 1.21 -20.86 7.48
CA PRO A 129 1.76 -22.16 7.83
C PRO A 129 2.28 -22.17 9.26
N ASP A 130 2.49 -23.38 9.80
CA ASP A 130 3.20 -23.55 11.06
C ASP A 130 4.67 -23.17 10.87
N ARG A 131 5.18 -22.39 11.81
CA ARG A 131 6.56 -21.89 11.81
C ARG A 131 7.22 -22.19 13.15
N ASP A 132 8.54 -22.26 13.17
CA ASP A 132 9.29 -22.39 14.44
C ASP A 132 9.12 -21.16 15.35
N ILE A 133 8.63 -20.05 14.82
CA ILE A 133 8.37 -18.83 15.54
C ILE A 133 6.85 -18.65 15.62
N GLU A 134 6.32 -18.61 16.84
CA GLU A 134 4.95 -18.21 17.13
C GLU A 134 4.96 -16.94 17.95
N PHE A 135 3.93 -16.13 17.80
CA PHE A 135 3.78 -14.91 18.61
C PHE A 135 3.35 -15.24 20.03
N LEU A 136 4.11 -14.76 21.01
CA LEU A 136 3.86 -14.98 22.43
C LEU A 136 3.40 -13.69 23.10
N ILE A 137 2.50 -13.82 24.10
CA ILE A 137 2.06 -12.74 24.97
C ILE A 137 2.38 -13.12 26.41
N GLU A 138 3.56 -12.71 26.86
CA GLU A 138 3.99 -12.91 28.24
C GLU A 138 3.51 -11.76 29.11
N LEU A 139 2.90 -12.08 30.26
CA LEU A 139 2.32 -11.09 31.16
C LEU A 139 3.18 -10.92 32.41
N LEU A 140 3.11 -9.74 32.99
CA LEU A 140 3.67 -9.49 34.31
C LEU A 140 3.08 -10.46 35.33
N PRO A 141 3.87 -10.98 36.29
CA PRO A 141 3.39 -11.89 37.32
C PRO A 141 2.21 -11.31 38.11
N GLY A 142 1.21 -12.14 38.38
CA GLY A 142 0.02 -11.71 39.11
C GLY A 142 -1.02 -10.94 38.29
N THR A 143 -0.83 -10.81 36.98
CA THR A 143 -1.80 -10.13 36.09
C THR A 143 -3.05 -10.98 35.91
N GLY A 144 -4.21 -10.42 36.25
CA GLY A 144 -5.53 -10.97 35.93
C GLY A 144 -6.04 -10.49 34.56
N PRO A 145 -7.10 -11.13 34.03
CA PRO A 145 -7.73 -10.73 32.79
C PRO A 145 -8.25 -9.28 32.84
N ILE A 146 -8.05 -8.55 31.75
CA ILE A 146 -8.54 -7.19 31.57
C ILE A 146 -9.66 -7.21 30.52
N SER A 147 -10.83 -6.68 30.90
CA SER A 147 -11.96 -6.52 29.98
C SER A 147 -12.50 -5.10 30.05
N LYS A 148 -12.66 -4.45 28.89
CA LYS A 148 -13.22 -3.12 28.72
C LYS A 148 -14.50 -3.17 27.90
N ARG A 149 -15.44 -2.30 28.20
CA ARG A 149 -16.69 -2.17 27.44
C ARG A 149 -16.41 -1.66 26.02
N PRO A 150 -17.19 -2.10 25.02
CA PRO A 150 -17.08 -1.56 23.67
C PRO A 150 -17.30 -0.05 23.64
N TYR A 151 -16.61 0.64 22.73
CA TYR A 151 -16.85 2.05 22.47
C TYR A 151 -18.21 2.27 21.80
N ARG A 152 -18.86 3.38 22.11
CA ARG A 152 -20.08 3.80 21.42
C ARG A 152 -19.72 4.26 20.01
N MET A 153 -20.43 3.76 19.01
CA MET A 153 -20.18 4.05 17.60
C MET A 153 -21.46 4.39 16.86
N PRO A 154 -21.40 5.25 15.82
CA PRO A 154 -22.50 5.49 14.89
C PRO A 154 -22.91 4.20 14.15
N ALA A 155 -24.13 4.16 13.63
CA ALA A 155 -24.64 2.98 12.90
C ALA A 155 -23.79 2.63 11.68
N LYS A 156 -23.31 3.63 10.93
CA LYS A 156 -22.43 3.44 9.76
C LYS A 156 -21.12 2.74 10.11
N ASP A 157 -20.51 3.11 11.23
CA ASP A 157 -19.26 2.51 11.69
C ASP A 157 -19.46 1.06 12.13
N LEU A 158 -20.63 0.78 12.74
CA LEU A 158 -21.01 -0.58 13.14
C LEU A 158 -21.18 -1.51 11.94
N GLU A 159 -21.75 -1.02 10.83
CA GLU A 159 -21.84 -1.80 9.59
C GLU A 159 -20.47 -2.15 9.02
N GLU A 160 -19.54 -1.18 9.03
CA GLU A 160 -18.16 -1.42 8.57
C GLU A 160 -17.44 -2.45 9.46
N ILE A 161 -17.58 -2.34 10.79
CA ILE A 161 -17.03 -3.32 11.73
C ILE A 161 -17.60 -4.71 11.46
N LYS A 162 -18.91 -4.83 11.26
CA LYS A 162 -19.56 -6.12 10.97
C LYS A 162 -19.00 -6.75 9.69
N LYS A 163 -18.76 -5.96 8.66
CA LYS A 163 -18.16 -6.40 7.41
C LYS A 163 -16.74 -6.92 7.63
N GLN A 164 -15.90 -6.15 8.33
CA GLN A 164 -14.50 -6.54 8.58
C GLN A 164 -14.41 -7.76 9.51
N ILE A 165 -15.28 -7.89 10.51
CA ILE A 165 -15.37 -9.12 11.33
C ILE A 165 -15.68 -10.32 10.45
N LYS A 166 -16.65 -10.22 9.55
CA LYS A 166 -16.98 -11.31 8.64
C LYS A 166 -15.80 -11.71 7.76
N GLU A 167 -15.10 -10.74 7.17
CA GLU A 167 -13.90 -10.97 6.35
C GLU A 167 -12.80 -11.70 7.15
N LEU A 168 -12.59 -11.31 8.41
CA LEU A 168 -11.60 -11.94 9.28
C LEU A 168 -11.99 -13.35 9.71
N LEU A 169 -13.30 -13.59 9.97
CA LEU A 169 -13.84 -14.94 10.28
C LEU A 169 -13.72 -15.87 9.07
N ASP A 170 -14.08 -15.40 7.88
CA ASP A 170 -14.03 -16.18 6.65
C ASP A 170 -12.57 -16.60 6.31
N LYS A 171 -11.57 -15.80 6.71
CA LYS A 171 -10.14 -16.11 6.58
C LYS A 171 -9.57 -16.94 7.74
N GLY A 172 -10.36 -17.18 8.79
CA GLY A 172 -9.91 -17.88 9.99
C GLY A 172 -8.95 -17.08 10.88
N TYR A 173 -8.77 -15.77 10.64
CA TYR A 173 -7.86 -14.93 11.43
C TYR A 173 -8.40 -14.56 12.79
N ILE A 174 -9.72 -14.66 12.97
CA ILE A 174 -10.38 -14.55 14.26
C ILE A 174 -11.37 -15.71 14.43
N ARG A 175 -11.70 -16.00 15.68
CA ARG A 175 -12.75 -16.97 16.04
C ARG A 175 -13.63 -16.40 17.16
N PRO A 176 -14.87 -16.88 17.36
CA PRO A 176 -15.66 -16.56 18.53
C PRO A 176 -14.92 -16.95 19.81
N SER A 177 -15.06 -16.15 20.86
CA SER A 177 -14.33 -16.32 22.12
C SER A 177 -15.27 -16.42 23.33
N SER A 178 -14.83 -17.13 24.34
CA SER A 178 -15.40 -17.12 25.69
C SER A 178 -14.38 -16.63 26.73
N SER A 179 -13.33 -15.94 26.26
CA SER A 179 -12.23 -15.46 27.09
C SER A 179 -12.69 -14.44 28.13
N PRO A 180 -12.08 -14.43 29.33
CA PRO A 180 -12.29 -13.38 30.32
C PRO A 180 -11.63 -12.06 29.92
N TRP A 181 -10.78 -12.04 28.88
CA TRP A 181 -10.18 -10.83 28.31
C TRP A 181 -11.14 -10.15 27.34
N GLY A 182 -10.99 -8.84 27.14
CA GLY A 182 -11.82 -8.14 26.20
C GLY A 182 -11.32 -6.71 25.95
N SER A 183 -10.72 -6.46 24.81
CA SER A 183 -10.29 -5.12 24.39
C SER A 183 -11.36 -4.49 23.49
N PRO A 184 -11.63 -3.17 23.59
CA PRO A 184 -12.59 -2.53 22.72
C PRO A 184 -12.00 -2.34 21.32
N VAL A 185 -12.86 -2.20 20.30
CA VAL A 185 -12.46 -1.88 18.93
C VAL A 185 -12.78 -0.44 18.59
N LEU A 186 -12.03 0.11 17.65
CA LEU A 186 -12.25 1.43 17.05
C LEU A 186 -11.98 1.36 15.53
N LEU A 187 -12.50 2.33 14.80
CA LEU A 187 -12.19 2.52 13.38
C LEU A 187 -11.18 3.66 13.23
N VAL A 188 -10.19 3.42 12.40
CA VAL A 188 -9.16 4.41 12.04
C VAL A 188 -9.24 4.64 10.53
N GLU A 189 -9.30 5.88 10.12
CA GLU A 189 -9.25 6.27 8.72
C GLU A 189 -7.81 6.13 8.20
N LYS A 190 -7.65 5.44 7.07
CA LYS A 190 -6.39 5.33 6.35
C LYS A 190 -6.20 6.53 5.42
N LYS A 191 -4.97 6.70 4.92
CA LYS A 191 -4.64 7.77 3.96
C LYS A 191 -5.50 7.75 2.67
N ASP A 192 -6.01 6.59 2.30
CA ASP A 192 -6.90 6.38 1.15
C ASP A 192 -8.38 6.63 1.46
N GLY A 193 -8.72 7.12 2.67
CA GLY A 193 -10.08 7.36 3.13
C GLY A 193 -10.86 6.11 3.53
N SER A 194 -10.29 4.92 3.40
CA SER A 194 -10.93 3.69 3.88
C SER A 194 -10.79 3.54 5.40
N LEU A 195 -11.77 2.89 6.02
CA LEU A 195 -11.76 2.63 7.46
C LEU A 195 -11.13 1.28 7.76
N ARG A 196 -10.31 1.21 8.81
CA ARG A 196 -9.73 -0.02 9.34
C ARG A 196 -10.18 -0.24 10.78
N MET A 197 -10.71 -1.42 11.07
CA MET A 197 -10.94 -1.86 12.44
C MET A 197 -9.61 -2.10 13.15
N VAL A 198 -9.44 -1.50 14.30
CA VAL A 198 -8.25 -1.66 15.16
C VAL A 198 -8.72 -2.01 16.57
N VAL A 199 -8.04 -2.97 17.19
CA VAL A 199 -8.30 -3.33 18.59
C VAL A 199 -7.43 -2.48 19.51
N ASP A 200 -8.04 -1.90 20.52
CA ASP A 200 -7.34 -1.09 21.52
C ASP A 200 -6.69 -1.98 22.59
N TYR A 201 -5.50 -2.46 22.28
CA TYR A 201 -4.71 -3.30 23.19
C TYR A 201 -3.92 -2.53 24.24
N ARG A 202 -4.12 -1.23 24.45
CA ARG A 202 -3.34 -0.45 25.44
C ARG A 202 -3.34 -1.10 26.81
N GLY A 203 -4.50 -1.58 27.29
CA GLY A 203 -4.56 -2.25 28.59
C GLY A 203 -3.78 -3.56 28.64
N LEU A 204 -3.83 -4.38 27.58
CA LEU A 204 -3.02 -5.60 27.47
C LEU A 204 -1.53 -5.26 27.35
N ASN A 205 -1.19 -4.25 26.56
CA ASN A 205 0.19 -3.83 26.31
C ASN A 205 0.88 -3.30 27.58
N GLU A 206 0.14 -2.66 28.50
CA GLU A 206 0.66 -2.17 29.79
C GLU A 206 1.14 -3.32 30.68
N VAL A 207 0.46 -4.47 30.63
CA VAL A 207 0.77 -5.64 31.43
C VAL A 207 1.57 -6.71 30.70
N THR A 208 1.90 -6.49 29.43
CA THR A 208 2.74 -7.37 28.63
C THR A 208 4.21 -7.09 28.86
N ILE A 209 5.01 -8.13 29.13
CA ILE A 209 6.46 -8.04 29.20
C ILE A 209 6.99 -7.64 27.82
N LYS A 210 7.64 -6.48 27.76
CA LYS A 210 8.14 -5.94 26.49
C LYS A 210 9.34 -6.73 25.98
N ASN A 211 9.27 -7.18 24.77
CA ASN A 211 10.37 -7.82 24.08
C ASN A 211 11.52 -6.81 23.84
N LYS A 212 12.75 -7.28 24.00
CA LYS A 212 13.98 -6.47 23.80
C LYS A 212 14.70 -6.84 22.51
N TYR A 213 13.99 -7.36 21.52
CA TYR A 213 14.59 -7.66 20.21
C TYR A 213 15.21 -6.38 19.64
N PRO A 214 16.48 -6.41 19.22
CA PRO A 214 17.16 -5.23 18.73
C PRO A 214 16.56 -4.80 17.40
N LEU A 215 15.95 -3.61 17.37
CA LEU A 215 15.61 -2.98 16.10
C LEU A 215 16.87 -2.33 15.53
N PRO A 216 17.14 -2.49 14.23
CA PRO A 216 18.31 -1.89 13.62
C PRO A 216 18.24 -0.36 13.71
N MET A 217 19.37 0.27 13.94
CA MET A 217 19.45 1.74 13.85
C MET A 217 19.35 2.17 12.40
N ILE A 218 18.58 3.21 12.14
CA ILE A 218 18.35 3.70 10.76
C ILE A 218 19.68 4.09 10.09
N ASN A 219 20.61 4.68 10.85
CA ASN A 219 21.92 5.07 10.33
C ASN A 219 22.75 3.85 9.91
N ASP A 220 22.74 2.76 10.69
CA ASP A 220 23.46 1.54 10.36
C ASP A 220 22.91 0.90 9.06
N LEU A 221 21.59 1.01 8.83
CA LEU A 221 20.98 0.53 7.60
C LEU A 221 21.44 1.36 6.39
N PHE A 222 21.57 2.65 6.56
CA PHE A 222 22.01 3.56 5.49
C PHE A 222 23.47 3.39 5.10
N ASP A 223 24.35 3.13 6.07
CA ASP A 223 25.77 2.87 5.79
C ASP A 223 25.98 1.67 4.86
N ARG A 224 25.08 0.69 4.91
CA ARG A 224 25.10 -0.52 4.08
C ARG A 224 24.66 -0.30 2.63
N LEU A 225 23.91 0.76 2.38
CA LEU A 225 23.40 1.11 1.04
C LEU A 225 24.44 1.86 0.20
N GLN A 226 25.62 2.13 0.75
CA GLN A 226 26.66 2.92 0.09
C GLN A 226 27.16 2.23 -1.18
N GLY A 227 27.09 2.94 -2.32
CA GLY A 227 27.51 2.43 -3.63
C GLY A 227 26.43 1.66 -4.40
N ALA A 228 25.24 1.44 -3.82
CA ALA A 228 24.10 0.87 -4.54
C ALA A 228 23.50 1.88 -5.52
N LYS A 229 23.05 1.38 -6.69
CA LYS A 229 22.48 2.19 -7.78
C LYS A 229 21.12 1.70 -8.25
N VAL A 230 20.75 0.47 -7.92
CA VAL A 230 19.47 -0.13 -8.30
C VAL A 230 18.79 -0.66 -7.04
N PHE A 231 17.52 -0.36 -6.91
CA PHE A 231 16.74 -0.65 -5.71
C PHE A 231 15.41 -1.30 -6.06
N SER A 232 14.96 -2.22 -5.22
CA SER A 232 13.57 -2.70 -5.21
C SER A 232 13.07 -2.75 -3.77
N LYS A 233 11.83 -2.32 -3.57
CA LYS A 233 11.17 -2.31 -2.28
C LYS A 233 9.97 -3.25 -2.31
N ILE A 234 9.87 -4.15 -1.37
CA ILE A 234 8.77 -5.09 -1.21
C ILE A 234 8.05 -4.79 0.11
N ASP A 235 6.73 -4.55 0.05
CA ASP A 235 5.83 -4.38 1.19
C ASP A 235 5.03 -5.67 1.40
N LEU A 236 5.11 -6.28 2.57
CA LEU A 236 4.40 -7.52 2.86
C LEU A 236 2.91 -7.29 3.08
N ARG A 237 2.10 -8.12 2.46
CA ARG A 237 0.64 -8.04 2.54
C ARG A 237 0.14 -8.40 3.94
N SER A 238 -0.34 -7.41 4.70
CA SER A 238 -0.80 -7.62 6.09
C SER A 238 0.18 -8.45 6.91
N GLY A 239 1.47 -8.06 6.88
CA GLY A 239 2.59 -8.87 7.37
C GLY A 239 2.34 -9.54 8.71
N TYR A 240 1.76 -8.83 9.68
CA TYR A 240 1.47 -9.39 11.01
C TYR A 240 0.51 -10.57 10.97
N HIS A 241 -0.48 -10.59 10.07
CA HIS A 241 -1.39 -11.73 9.93
C HIS A 241 -0.71 -12.99 9.36
N GLN A 242 0.54 -12.89 8.91
CA GLN A 242 1.30 -14.03 8.40
C GLN A 242 2.08 -14.79 9.49
N LEU A 243 1.83 -14.49 10.77
CA LEU A 243 2.38 -15.21 11.92
C LEU A 243 1.26 -15.64 12.86
N LYS A 244 1.27 -16.93 13.27
CA LYS A 244 0.31 -17.47 14.23
C LYS A 244 0.62 -17.01 15.64
N ILE A 245 -0.44 -16.90 16.45
CA ILE A 245 -0.33 -16.71 17.89
C ILE A 245 -0.29 -18.11 18.54
N ARG A 246 0.58 -18.28 19.53
CA ARG A 246 0.61 -19.51 20.33
C ARG A 246 -0.77 -19.77 20.96
N GLU A 247 -1.29 -20.98 20.83
CA GLU A 247 -2.67 -21.34 21.19
C GLU A 247 -3.08 -20.85 22.60
N GLN A 248 -2.22 -21.01 23.60
CA GLN A 248 -2.49 -20.56 24.97
C GLN A 248 -2.55 -19.04 25.13
N ASP A 249 -2.06 -18.26 24.18
CA ASP A 249 -2.05 -16.79 24.20
C ASP A 249 -3.18 -16.17 23.38
N ILE A 250 -3.82 -16.95 22.51
CA ILE A 250 -4.97 -16.53 21.71
C ILE A 250 -6.05 -15.85 22.56
N PRO A 251 -6.50 -16.43 23.71
CA PRO A 251 -7.54 -15.82 24.53
C PRO A 251 -7.20 -14.43 25.07
N LYS A 252 -5.92 -14.08 25.19
CA LYS A 252 -5.48 -12.74 25.66
C LYS A 252 -5.78 -11.66 24.63
N THR A 253 -5.89 -12.02 23.34
CA THR A 253 -6.19 -11.11 22.24
C THR A 253 -7.68 -10.82 22.07
N ALA A 254 -8.52 -11.35 22.95
CA ALA A 254 -9.96 -11.20 22.82
C ALA A 254 -10.39 -9.74 22.76
N PHE A 255 -11.32 -9.44 21.86
CA PHE A 255 -11.85 -8.11 21.66
C PHE A 255 -13.39 -8.12 21.61
N THR A 256 -13.94 -7.08 22.20
CA THR A 256 -15.38 -6.94 22.41
C THR A 256 -15.97 -6.00 21.35
N THR A 257 -17.03 -6.46 20.71
CA THR A 257 -17.83 -5.67 19.78
C THR A 257 -19.30 -5.73 20.18
N ARG A 258 -20.15 -4.93 19.54
CA ARG A 258 -21.61 -5.07 19.69
C ARG A 258 -22.15 -6.43 19.22
N TYR A 259 -21.38 -7.10 18.35
CA TYR A 259 -21.79 -8.36 17.69
C TYR A 259 -21.28 -9.62 18.39
N GLY A 260 -20.46 -9.46 19.42
CA GLY A 260 -19.90 -10.57 20.19
C GLY A 260 -18.46 -10.33 20.63
N LEU A 261 -17.91 -11.36 21.23
CA LEU A 261 -16.52 -11.46 21.66
C LEU A 261 -15.78 -12.38 20.68
N TYR A 262 -14.65 -11.91 20.18
CA TYR A 262 -13.80 -12.63 19.22
C TYR A 262 -12.34 -12.57 19.69
N GLU A 263 -11.52 -13.49 19.22
CA GLU A 263 -10.10 -13.53 19.53
C GLU A 263 -9.29 -13.80 18.24
N TYR A 264 -8.08 -13.25 18.15
CA TYR A 264 -7.19 -13.46 17.02
C TYR A 264 -6.39 -14.75 17.12
N THR A 265 -6.37 -15.52 16.04
CA THR A 265 -5.53 -16.71 15.86
C THR A 265 -4.18 -16.39 15.25
N VAL A 266 -4.08 -15.23 14.61
CA VAL A 266 -2.87 -14.67 13.98
C VAL A 266 -2.49 -13.37 14.66
N MET A 267 -1.21 -13.00 14.59
CA MET A 267 -0.70 -11.77 15.17
C MET A 267 -1.45 -10.55 14.61
N SER A 268 -1.92 -9.68 15.50
CA SER A 268 -2.72 -8.51 15.15
C SER A 268 -1.94 -7.21 15.31
N PHE A 269 -2.36 -6.20 14.56
CA PHE A 269 -1.88 -4.83 14.76
C PHE A 269 -2.28 -4.32 16.17
N GLY A 270 -1.41 -3.50 16.75
CA GLY A 270 -1.63 -2.88 18.06
C GLY A 270 -1.07 -3.67 19.25
N LEU A 271 -0.62 -4.90 19.08
CA LEU A 271 0.10 -5.66 20.11
C LEU A 271 1.54 -5.15 20.24
N THR A 272 1.98 -4.86 21.49
CA THR A 272 3.26 -4.17 21.73
C THR A 272 4.49 -4.90 21.19
N ASN A 273 4.49 -6.24 21.22
CA ASN A 273 5.63 -7.04 20.79
C ASN A 273 5.56 -7.47 19.32
N ALA A 274 4.48 -7.16 18.59
CA ALA A 274 4.30 -7.59 17.20
C ALA A 274 5.46 -7.16 16.26
N PRO A 275 5.97 -5.91 16.31
CA PRO A 275 7.11 -5.51 15.49
C PRO A 275 8.36 -6.36 15.76
N ALA A 276 8.64 -6.66 17.04
CA ALA A 276 9.81 -7.43 17.45
C ALA A 276 9.78 -8.88 16.93
N TYR A 277 8.61 -9.54 17.04
CA TYR A 277 8.44 -10.90 16.52
C TYR A 277 8.51 -10.95 15.01
N PHE A 278 7.94 -9.96 14.36
CA PHE A 278 7.98 -9.88 12.90
C PHE A 278 9.39 -9.62 12.38
N MET A 279 10.15 -8.72 13.02
CA MET A 279 11.57 -8.51 12.71
C MET A 279 12.39 -9.78 12.93
N ASN A 280 12.13 -10.53 14.01
CA ASN A 280 12.79 -11.82 14.25
C ASN A 280 12.50 -12.82 13.12
N LEU A 281 11.24 -12.92 12.67
CA LEU A 281 10.88 -13.78 11.53
C LEU A 281 11.62 -13.35 10.27
N MET A 282 11.59 -12.07 9.94
CA MET A 282 12.20 -11.53 8.72
C MET A 282 13.72 -11.70 8.73
N ASN A 283 14.36 -11.42 9.87
CA ASN A 283 15.80 -11.62 10.01
C ASN A 283 16.20 -13.11 9.88
N LYS A 284 15.35 -14.04 10.36
CA LYS A 284 15.58 -15.47 10.18
C LYS A 284 15.46 -15.90 8.72
N VAL A 285 14.43 -15.39 8.03
CA VAL A 285 14.17 -15.70 6.61
C VAL A 285 15.31 -15.19 5.71
N PHE A 286 15.80 -13.98 5.97
CA PHE A 286 16.77 -13.31 5.13
C PHE A 286 18.19 -13.32 5.72
N MET A 287 18.48 -14.13 6.74
CA MET A 287 19.78 -14.16 7.45
C MET A 287 20.98 -14.21 6.50
N GLU A 288 20.89 -14.97 5.43
CA GLU A 288 21.98 -15.15 4.45
C GLU A 288 22.20 -13.91 3.59
N PHE A 289 21.21 -13.05 3.45
CA PHE A 289 21.19 -11.89 2.54
C PHE A 289 21.31 -10.55 3.27
N LEU A 290 21.02 -10.56 4.59
CA LEU A 290 21.17 -9.36 5.40
C LEU A 290 22.60 -8.83 5.28
N ASP A 291 22.70 -7.50 5.22
CA ASP A 291 23.97 -6.75 5.15
C ASP A 291 24.75 -6.91 3.84
N LYS A 292 24.30 -7.78 2.94
CA LYS A 292 24.91 -7.99 1.61
C LYS A 292 24.15 -7.22 0.54
N PHE A 293 22.84 -7.50 0.40
CA PHE A 293 21.97 -6.86 -0.59
C PHE A 293 20.51 -6.73 -0.13
N VAL A 294 20.22 -7.09 1.11
CA VAL A 294 18.87 -6.96 1.72
C VAL A 294 18.95 -6.20 3.03
N VAL A 295 18.07 -5.24 3.16
CA VAL A 295 17.74 -4.55 4.42
C VAL A 295 16.28 -4.79 4.73
N VAL A 296 15.99 -5.15 5.98
CA VAL A 296 14.63 -5.36 6.46
C VAL A 296 14.33 -4.37 7.58
N PHE A 297 13.16 -3.73 7.50
CA PHE A 297 12.64 -2.91 8.58
C PHE A 297 11.13 -3.13 8.72
N ILE A 298 10.75 -3.92 9.72
CA ILE A 298 9.36 -4.34 9.96
C ILE A 298 8.78 -5.01 8.69
N ASP A 299 7.78 -4.39 8.06
CA ASP A 299 7.07 -4.93 6.89
C ASP A 299 7.77 -4.61 5.55
N ASP A 300 8.74 -3.70 5.57
CA ASP A 300 9.47 -3.23 4.38
C ASP A 300 10.76 -4.03 4.16
N ILE A 301 10.92 -4.60 2.98
CA ILE A 301 12.16 -5.26 2.52
C ILE A 301 12.75 -4.41 1.41
N LEU A 302 13.97 -3.93 1.59
CA LEU A 302 14.71 -3.18 0.59
C LEU A 302 15.83 -4.06 0.02
N ILE A 303 15.82 -4.25 -1.29
CA ILE A 303 16.84 -4.94 -2.07
C ILE A 303 17.67 -3.88 -2.77
N PHE A 304 18.98 -4.00 -2.72
CA PHE A 304 19.89 -3.03 -3.31
C PHE A 304 21.07 -3.72 -4.01
N SER A 305 21.54 -3.12 -5.10
CA SER A 305 22.60 -3.70 -5.93
C SER A 305 23.41 -2.60 -6.62
N LYS A 306 24.60 -2.92 -7.09
CA LYS A 306 25.49 -1.98 -7.78
C LYS A 306 25.06 -1.74 -9.22
N ASP A 307 24.48 -2.74 -9.87
CA ASP A 307 24.02 -2.71 -11.25
C ASP A 307 22.77 -3.57 -11.45
N GLU A 308 22.23 -3.56 -12.67
CA GLU A 308 21.00 -4.26 -13.01
C GLU A 308 21.20 -5.78 -13.09
N GLU A 309 22.38 -6.28 -13.46
CA GLU A 309 22.66 -7.71 -13.57
C GLU A 309 22.68 -8.36 -12.17
N GLU A 310 23.43 -7.76 -11.22
CA GLU A 310 23.39 -8.19 -9.82
C GLU A 310 21.97 -8.07 -9.24
N HIS A 311 21.21 -7.05 -9.62
CA HIS A 311 19.87 -6.81 -9.09
C HIS A 311 18.88 -7.88 -9.53
N GLU A 312 18.99 -8.39 -10.74
CA GLU A 312 18.17 -9.49 -11.25
C GLU A 312 18.33 -10.74 -10.37
N GLU A 313 19.57 -11.11 -10.05
CA GLU A 313 19.87 -12.26 -9.20
C GLU A 313 19.39 -12.04 -7.76
N HIS A 314 19.69 -10.88 -7.17
CA HIS A 314 19.27 -10.54 -5.82
C HIS A 314 17.74 -10.54 -5.66
N LEU A 315 17.01 -9.95 -6.61
CA LEU A 315 15.56 -9.93 -6.60
C LEU A 315 14.98 -11.35 -6.72
N ARG A 316 15.56 -12.20 -7.57
CA ARG A 316 15.17 -13.61 -7.72
C ARG A 316 15.33 -14.37 -6.40
N LEU A 317 16.49 -14.26 -5.76
CA LEU A 317 16.78 -14.91 -4.48
C LEU A 317 15.79 -14.49 -3.38
N VAL A 318 15.47 -13.20 -3.30
CA VAL A 318 14.49 -12.69 -2.32
C VAL A 318 13.09 -13.23 -2.58
N LEU A 319 12.65 -13.24 -3.83
CA LEU A 319 11.32 -13.76 -4.19
C LEU A 319 11.22 -15.28 -3.97
N GLU A 320 12.30 -16.03 -4.22
CA GLU A 320 12.37 -17.45 -3.87
C GLU A 320 12.24 -17.68 -2.37
N LYS A 321 12.94 -16.89 -1.54
CA LYS A 321 12.81 -16.99 -0.07
C LYS A 321 11.40 -16.68 0.41
N LEU A 322 10.75 -15.66 -0.17
CA LEU A 322 9.34 -15.37 0.15
C LEU A 322 8.44 -16.55 -0.22
N ARG A 323 8.62 -17.14 -1.40
CA ARG A 323 7.88 -18.34 -1.86
C ARG A 323 8.11 -19.54 -0.94
N GLU A 324 9.37 -19.89 -0.66
CA GLU A 324 9.76 -21.00 0.22
C GLU A 324 9.11 -20.90 1.60
N HIS A 325 9.10 -19.70 2.15
CA HIS A 325 8.53 -19.42 3.47
C HIS A 325 7.04 -19.07 3.42
N GLN A 326 6.37 -19.15 2.27
CA GLN A 326 4.96 -18.77 2.11
C GLN A 326 4.66 -17.39 2.72
N LEU A 327 5.51 -16.43 2.40
CA LEU A 327 5.34 -15.01 2.73
C LEU A 327 4.84 -14.28 1.49
N TYR A 328 3.83 -13.45 1.68
CA TYR A 328 3.12 -12.81 0.59
C TYR A 328 3.28 -11.30 0.63
N ALA A 329 3.49 -10.73 -0.54
CA ALA A 329 3.66 -9.29 -0.71
C ALA A 329 2.45 -8.64 -1.39
N LYS A 330 2.32 -7.34 -1.25
CA LYS A 330 1.28 -6.54 -1.90
C LYS A 330 1.86 -5.80 -3.09
N PHE A 331 1.70 -6.34 -4.30
CA PHE A 331 2.29 -5.79 -5.53
C PHE A 331 2.07 -4.28 -5.69
N SER A 332 0.84 -3.78 -5.43
CA SER A 332 0.51 -2.35 -5.55
C SER A 332 1.24 -1.40 -4.57
N LYS A 333 2.00 -1.95 -3.63
CA LYS A 333 2.82 -1.21 -2.69
C LYS A 333 4.32 -1.51 -2.85
N CYS A 334 4.65 -2.42 -3.76
CA CYS A 334 6.02 -2.74 -4.09
C CYS A 334 6.51 -1.82 -5.20
N GLU A 335 7.80 -1.55 -5.19
CA GLU A 335 8.49 -0.73 -6.17
C GLU A 335 9.72 -1.50 -6.64
N PHE A 336 9.94 -1.60 -7.96
CA PHE A 336 10.97 -2.44 -8.53
C PHE A 336 11.85 -1.66 -9.50
N TRP A 337 13.13 -2.04 -9.60
CA TRP A 337 14.08 -1.51 -10.59
C TRP A 337 14.27 0.00 -10.55
N LEU A 338 14.26 0.57 -9.35
CA LEU A 338 14.38 2.01 -9.14
C LEU A 338 15.84 2.43 -9.07
N LYS A 339 16.14 3.63 -9.58
CA LYS A 339 17.43 4.34 -9.36
C LYS A 339 17.42 5.18 -8.08
N GLU A 340 16.23 5.43 -7.56
CA GLU A 340 15.97 6.20 -6.35
C GLU A 340 14.76 5.60 -5.63
N VAL A 341 14.83 5.43 -4.31
CA VAL A 341 13.76 4.81 -3.52
C VAL A 341 13.49 5.56 -2.22
N GLY A 342 12.20 5.70 -1.89
CA GLY A 342 11.77 6.22 -0.59
C GLY A 342 11.79 5.12 0.49
N PHE A 343 12.67 5.25 1.49
CA PHE A 343 12.76 4.28 2.59
C PHE A 343 12.94 4.98 3.94
N LEU A 344 12.12 4.64 4.94
CA LEU A 344 12.13 5.18 6.30
C LEU A 344 12.11 6.73 6.36
N GLY A 345 11.40 7.35 5.41
CA GLY A 345 11.28 8.81 5.33
C GLY A 345 12.52 9.52 4.76
N HIS A 346 13.39 8.80 4.09
CA HIS A 346 14.52 9.31 3.34
C HIS A 346 14.41 8.86 1.88
N VAL A 347 15.07 9.59 1.02
CA VAL A 347 15.25 9.24 -0.39
C VAL A 347 16.67 8.75 -0.55
N ILE A 348 16.83 7.55 -1.11
CA ILE A 348 18.09 6.85 -1.29
C ILE A 348 18.34 6.72 -2.78
N SER A 349 19.51 7.11 -3.24
CA SER A 349 19.95 7.01 -4.64
C SER A 349 21.43 6.65 -4.73
N GLY A 350 21.93 6.41 -5.94
CA GLY A 350 23.36 6.19 -6.18
C GLY A 350 24.25 7.38 -5.83
N GLU A 351 23.68 8.58 -5.67
CA GLU A 351 24.39 9.80 -5.27
C GLU A 351 24.46 9.99 -3.76
N GLY A 352 23.63 9.28 -3.00
CA GLY A 352 23.58 9.37 -1.54
C GLY A 352 22.17 9.33 -0.96
N ILE A 353 22.05 9.78 0.29
CA ILE A 353 20.82 9.75 1.07
C ILE A 353 20.39 11.16 1.42
N ALA A 354 19.17 11.52 1.06
CA ALA A 354 18.54 12.80 1.36
C ALA A 354 17.32 12.63 2.27
N VAL A 355 16.97 13.66 3.03
CA VAL A 355 15.73 13.65 3.81
C VAL A 355 14.54 13.75 2.87
N GLY A 356 13.58 12.85 3.01
CA GLY A 356 12.38 12.84 2.18
C GLY A 356 11.50 14.08 2.41
N PRO A 357 10.88 14.64 1.35
CA PRO A 357 10.10 15.89 1.41
C PRO A 357 8.93 15.83 2.40
N ALA A 358 8.46 14.66 2.74
CA ALA A 358 7.39 14.48 3.73
C ALA A 358 7.83 14.70 5.20
N LYS A 359 9.14 14.81 5.46
CA LYS A 359 9.71 15.10 6.80
C LYS A 359 10.07 16.58 6.99
N VAL A 360 10.09 17.35 5.92
CA VAL A 360 10.35 18.80 5.89
C VAL A 360 9.02 19.53 5.86
#